data_d57727f239ec0dccd7b814c7c5bbd6b8
#
_entry.id   d57727f239ec0dccd7b814c7c5bbd6b8
#
_cell.length_a   1.000
_cell.length_b   1.000
_cell.length_c   1.000
_cell.angle_alpha   90.00
_cell.angle_beta   90.00
_cell.angle_gamma   90.00
#
_symmetry.space_group_name_H-M   'P 1'
#
loop_
_entity.id
_entity.type
_entity.pdbx_description
1 polymer ?
#
loop_
_entity_poly.entity_id
_entity_poly.type
_entity_poly.pdbx_seq_one_letter_code
_entity_poly.pdbx_strand_id
1 'polypeptide(L)'
;MELNEAFAVQVLAFLDHFSIADDDPRVNLYGGAIATGHPLASSGVRLMTQLARQFEDHPQVRYGLTAMCIGIGMGGAVIWENPHHSDYGKQEPSSDTTQGALA
;
A
#
# COMPACT_ATOMS: atom_id res chain seq x y z
N MET A 1 0.32 2.31 3.39
CA MET A 1 0.68 1.29 2.39
C MET A 1 0.56 -0.09 2.99
N GLU A 2 -0.01 -1.02 2.24
CA GLU A 2 -0.13 -2.41 2.65
C GLU A 2 0.63 -3.29 1.67
N LEU A 3 1.77 -3.78 2.08
CA LEU A 3 2.63 -4.67 1.31
C LEU A 3 2.51 -6.08 1.86
N ASN A 4 2.25 -7.05 1.02
CA ASN A 4 2.23 -8.43 1.48
C ASN A 4 3.64 -8.87 1.88
N GLU A 5 3.76 -9.42 3.09
CA GLU A 5 5.04 -9.84 3.65
C GLU A 5 5.26 -11.32 3.37
N ALA A 6 5.54 -11.65 2.11
CA ALA A 6 5.85 -13.03 1.74
C ALA A 6 7.16 -13.49 2.41
N PHE A 7 8.15 -12.60 2.44
CA PHE A 7 9.43 -12.80 3.12
C PHE A 7 9.89 -11.47 3.70
N ALA A 8 10.55 -11.51 4.85
CA ALA A 8 11.08 -10.31 5.47
C ALA A 8 12.08 -9.57 4.55
N VAL A 9 12.91 -10.31 3.83
CA VAL A 9 13.88 -9.72 2.90
C VAL A 9 13.22 -8.94 1.78
N GLN A 10 12.05 -9.38 1.33
CA GLN A 10 11.28 -8.67 0.30
C GLN A 10 10.80 -7.32 0.81
N VAL A 11 10.31 -7.26 2.04
CA VAL A 11 9.88 -6.00 2.66
C VAL A 11 11.06 -5.06 2.82
N LEU A 12 12.19 -5.57 3.30
CA LEU A 12 13.40 -4.77 3.45
C LEU A 12 13.91 -4.23 2.11
N ALA A 13 13.85 -5.04 1.06
CA ALA A 13 14.23 -4.61 -0.28
C ALA A 13 13.31 -3.50 -0.80
N PHE A 14 12.01 -3.60 -0.56
CA PHE A 14 11.04 -2.56 -0.91
C PHE A 14 11.37 -1.25 -0.19
N LEU A 15 11.57 -1.32 1.11
CA LEU A 15 11.88 -0.14 1.92
C LEU A 15 13.18 0.53 1.45
N ASP A 16 14.20 -0.26 1.20
CA ASP A 16 15.49 0.23 0.73
C ASP A 16 15.36 0.90 -0.64
N HIS A 17 14.66 0.26 -1.56
CA HIS A 17 14.48 0.79 -2.92
C HIS A 17 13.81 2.16 -2.92
N PHE A 18 12.84 2.38 -2.05
CA PHE A 18 12.10 3.64 -1.97
C PHE A 18 12.63 4.58 -0.89
N SER A 19 13.76 4.25 -0.27
CA SER A 19 14.38 5.05 0.80
C SER A 19 13.41 5.33 1.96
N ILE A 20 12.68 4.29 2.35
CA ILE A 20 11.73 4.33 3.47
C ILE A 20 12.40 3.71 4.70
N ALA A 21 12.29 4.35 5.85
CA ALA A 21 12.84 3.82 7.10
C ALA A 21 12.12 2.52 7.51
N ASP A 22 12.86 1.61 8.15
CA ASP A 22 12.32 0.29 8.54
C ASP A 22 11.15 0.41 9.53
N ASP A 23 11.09 1.47 10.30
CA ASP A 23 10.04 1.73 11.28
C ASP A 23 9.00 2.74 10.83
N ASP A 24 8.96 3.04 9.55
CA ASP A 24 8.00 4.02 9.01
C ASP A 24 6.58 3.51 9.19
N PRO A 25 5.72 4.25 9.92
CA PRO A 25 4.37 3.79 10.22
C PRO A 25 3.45 3.75 9.00
N ARG A 26 3.88 4.29 7.87
CA ARG A 26 3.06 4.25 6.64
C ARG A 26 3.02 2.87 6.00
N VAL A 27 3.90 1.96 6.40
CA VAL A 27 3.99 0.61 5.84
C VAL A 27 3.47 -0.39 6.85
N ASN A 28 2.43 -1.13 6.47
CA ASN A 28 1.83 -2.20 7.28
C ASN A 28 1.55 -1.76 8.72
N LEU A 29 0.86 -0.63 8.85
CA LEU A 29 0.61 0.02 10.15
C LEU A 29 -0.02 -0.92 11.18
N TYR A 30 -0.91 -1.81 10.75
CA TYR A 30 -1.60 -2.75 11.65
C TYR A 30 -0.98 -4.15 11.63
N GLY A 31 0.27 -4.27 11.19
CA GLY A 31 0.95 -5.55 11.05
C GLY A 31 0.68 -6.20 9.69
N GLY A 32 1.49 -7.18 9.35
CA GLY A 32 1.42 -7.87 8.07
C GLY A 32 1.43 -9.39 8.21
N ALA A 33 1.67 -10.09 7.11
CA ALA A 33 1.59 -11.54 7.05
C ALA A 33 2.59 -12.25 7.97
N ILE A 34 3.72 -11.64 8.26
CA ILE A 34 4.69 -12.22 9.20
C ILE A 34 4.05 -12.38 10.59
N ALA A 35 3.26 -11.38 11.00
CA ALA A 35 2.58 -11.40 12.29
C ALA A 35 1.28 -12.20 12.28
N THR A 36 0.52 -12.16 11.17
CA THR A 36 -0.86 -12.63 11.13
C THR A 36 -1.08 -13.87 10.28
N GLY A 37 -0.08 -14.27 9.47
CA GLY A 37 -0.19 -15.41 8.57
C GLY A 37 -0.61 -15.02 7.14
N HIS A 38 -0.53 -16.01 6.26
CA HIS A 38 -0.83 -15.83 4.84
C HIS A 38 -1.73 -16.95 4.34
N PRO A 39 -3.03 -16.89 4.63
CA PRO A 39 -3.99 -17.82 4.01
C PRO A 39 -4.09 -17.50 2.52
N LEU A 40 -3.87 -18.51 1.69
CA LEU A 40 -3.94 -18.33 0.24
C LEU A 40 -5.32 -17.83 -0.18
N ALA A 41 -5.35 -16.99 -1.20
CA ALA A 41 -6.55 -16.35 -1.74
C ALA A 41 -7.25 -15.35 -0.80
N SER A 42 -6.77 -15.18 0.43
CA SER A 42 -7.38 -14.22 1.36
C SER A 42 -6.51 -13.01 1.66
N SER A 43 -5.20 -13.10 1.42
CA SER A 43 -4.28 -12.02 1.77
C SER A 43 -4.56 -10.73 0.99
N GLY A 44 -4.90 -10.81 -0.29
CA GLY A 44 -5.26 -9.62 -1.07
C GLY A 44 -6.46 -8.90 -0.49
N VAL A 45 -7.49 -9.63 -0.10
CA VAL A 45 -8.67 -9.06 0.56
C VAL A 45 -8.29 -8.44 1.90
N ARG A 46 -7.41 -9.09 2.65
CA ARG A 46 -6.93 -8.54 3.93
C ARG A 46 -6.19 -7.22 3.72
N LEU A 47 -5.30 -7.15 2.74
CA LEU A 47 -4.57 -5.91 2.45
C LEU A 47 -5.53 -4.76 2.12
N MET A 48 -6.52 -5.01 1.28
CA MET A 48 -7.52 -4.01 0.92
C MET A 48 -8.37 -3.61 2.11
N THR A 49 -8.77 -4.57 2.94
CA THR A 49 -9.59 -4.30 4.13
C THR A 49 -8.83 -3.46 5.15
N GLN A 50 -7.56 -3.78 5.38
CA GLN A 50 -6.72 -3.01 6.28
C GLN A 50 -6.47 -1.60 5.76
N LEU A 51 -6.25 -1.45 4.46
CA LEU A 51 -6.09 -0.13 3.86
C LEU A 51 -7.38 0.70 3.98
N ALA A 52 -8.53 0.09 3.74
CA ALA A 52 -9.83 0.76 3.90
C ALA A 52 -10.01 1.25 5.32
N ARG A 53 -9.63 0.45 6.31
CA ARG A 53 -9.68 0.85 7.71
C ARG A 53 -8.74 2.02 8.00
N GLN A 54 -7.53 1.97 7.45
CA GLN A 54 -6.58 3.08 7.60
C GLN A 54 -7.13 4.36 6.99
N PHE A 55 -7.84 4.28 5.88
CA PHE A 55 -8.48 5.43 5.27
C PHE A 55 -9.54 6.06 6.18
N GLU A 56 -10.32 5.24 6.88
CA GLU A 56 -11.27 5.76 7.87
C GLU A 56 -10.56 6.44 9.03
N ASP A 57 -9.49 5.82 9.53
CA ASP A 57 -8.75 6.32 10.68
C ASP A 57 -7.91 7.57 10.34
N HIS A 58 -7.56 7.73 9.06
CA HIS A 58 -6.67 8.80 8.60
C HIS A 58 -7.26 9.52 7.38
N PRO A 59 -8.35 10.30 7.57
CA PRO A 59 -9.00 10.97 6.44
C PRO A 59 -8.13 12.03 5.76
N GLN A 60 -7.03 12.45 6.39
CA GLN A 60 -6.07 13.37 5.80
C GLN A 60 -5.19 12.72 4.72
N VAL A 61 -5.15 11.39 4.65
CA VAL A 61 -4.39 10.67 3.65
C VAL A 61 -5.25 10.48 2.41
N ARG A 62 -4.78 10.94 1.26
CA ARG A 62 -5.55 10.85 0.02
C ARG A 62 -5.36 9.53 -0.70
N TYR A 63 -4.13 9.03 -0.80
CA TYR A 63 -3.83 7.84 -1.57
C TYR A 63 -3.22 6.75 -0.70
N GLY A 64 -3.50 5.52 -1.07
CA GLY A 64 -2.91 4.35 -0.45
C GLY A 64 -2.46 3.35 -1.50
N LEU A 65 -1.53 2.49 -1.12
CA LEU A 65 -0.96 1.47 -2.00
C LEU A 65 -1.16 0.10 -1.37
N THR A 66 -1.63 -0.84 -2.17
CA THR A 66 -1.51 -2.27 -1.85
C THR A 66 -0.59 -2.90 -2.87
N ALA A 67 0.27 -3.80 -2.42
CA ALA A 67 1.19 -4.52 -3.30
C ALA A 67 1.43 -5.93 -2.78
N MET A 68 1.57 -6.88 -3.70
CA MET A 68 1.93 -8.25 -3.35
C MET A 68 2.61 -8.94 -4.52
N CYS A 69 3.39 -9.96 -4.20
CA CYS A 69 3.95 -10.83 -5.22
C CYS A 69 2.87 -11.79 -5.75
N ILE A 70 3.02 -12.17 -7.02
CA ILE A 70 2.08 -13.05 -7.71
C ILE A 70 2.90 -14.15 -8.38
N GLY A 71 3.15 -15.26 -7.68
CA GLY A 71 3.95 -16.34 -8.22
C GLY A 71 5.42 -15.97 -8.42
N ILE A 72 6.10 -16.69 -9.29
CA ILE A 72 7.55 -16.55 -9.47
C ILE A 72 7.83 -15.37 -10.40
N GLY A 73 8.59 -14.39 -9.89
CA GLY A 73 9.05 -13.25 -10.68
C GLY A 73 7.98 -12.25 -11.09
N MET A 74 6.78 -12.31 -10.49
CA MET A 74 5.69 -11.41 -10.79
C MET A 74 5.21 -10.69 -9.54
N GLY A 75 4.66 -9.50 -9.72
CA GLY A 75 4.04 -8.74 -8.64
C GLY A 75 2.95 -7.84 -9.17
N GLY A 76 2.09 -7.40 -8.28
CA GLY A 76 1.02 -6.47 -8.60
C GLY A 76 0.92 -5.39 -7.54
N ALA A 77 0.53 -4.20 -7.96
CA ALA A 77 0.30 -3.08 -7.06
C ALA A 77 -0.92 -2.30 -7.53
N VAL A 78 -1.66 -1.76 -6.57
CA VAL A 78 -2.84 -0.93 -6.86
C VAL A 78 -2.76 0.32 -5.99
N ILE A 79 -3.00 1.46 -6.62
CA ILE A 79 -3.14 2.73 -5.91
C ILE A 79 -4.64 3.01 -5.73
N TRP A 80 -5.01 3.31 -4.50
CA TRP A 80 -6.40 3.55 -4.09
C TRP A 80 -6.56 4.99 -3.64
N GLU A 81 -7.71 5.57 -3.91
CA GLU A 81 -8.04 6.91 -3.40
C GLU A 81 -8.98 6.79 -2.20
N ASN A 82 -8.66 7.53 -1.14
CA ASN A 82 -9.43 7.51 0.09
C ASN A 82 -10.76 8.28 -0.09
N PRO A 83 -11.91 7.61 0.00
CA PRO A 83 -13.20 8.28 -0.15
C PRO A 83 -13.52 9.25 0.98
N HIS A 84 -12.79 9.19 2.09
CA HIS A 84 -12.98 10.10 3.22
C HIS A 84 -12.14 11.37 3.11
N HIS A 85 -11.25 11.45 2.11
CA HIS A 85 -10.43 12.64 1.90
C HIS A 85 -11.24 13.76 1.27
N SER A 86 -10.98 15.01 1.68
CA SER A 86 -11.70 16.18 1.18
C SER A 86 -11.59 16.38 -0.33
N ASP A 87 -10.51 15.90 -0.93
CA ASP A 87 -10.28 16.02 -2.37
C ASP A 87 -10.65 14.75 -3.15
N TYR A 88 -11.38 13.83 -2.53
CA TYR A 88 -11.80 12.60 -3.20
C TYR A 88 -12.55 12.90 -4.51
N GLY A 89 -12.11 12.25 -5.56
CA GLY A 89 -12.70 12.41 -6.88
C GLY A 89 -12.33 13.69 -7.60
N LYS A 90 -11.60 14.61 -6.97
CA LYS A 90 -11.16 15.83 -7.63
C LYS A 90 -9.95 15.55 -8.50
N GLN A 91 -9.99 16.14 -9.70
CA GLN A 91 -8.87 16.03 -10.62
C GLN A 91 -7.69 16.81 -10.08
N GLU A 92 -6.49 16.19 -10.11
CA GLU A 92 -5.31 16.92 -9.72
C GLU A 92 -4.96 17.99 -10.75
N PRO A 93 -4.49 19.15 -10.31
CA PRO A 93 -4.04 20.16 -11.24
C PRO A 93 -2.80 19.68 -11.96
N SER A 94 -2.75 19.78 -13.29
CA SER A 94 -1.83 19.58 -14.15
C SER A 94 -1.32 18.96 -14.79
N SER A 95 -1.10 19.24 -15.34
CA SER A 95 -0.47 19.32 -16.53
C SER A 95 0.49 18.29 -16.82
N ASP A 96 1.44 18.13 -16.20
CA ASP A 96 2.52 17.29 -16.59
C ASP A 96 2.68 16.22 -15.63
N THR A 97 1.63 15.85 -15.04
CA THR A 97 1.66 14.97 -13.92
C THR A 97 1.67 13.54 -14.27
N THR A 98 1.60 13.20 -15.52
CA THR A 98 1.66 11.79 -15.91
C THR A 98 2.85 11.05 -15.36
N GLN A 99 3.97 11.75 -15.18
CA GLN A 99 5.14 11.10 -14.63
C GLN A 99 5.16 11.13 -13.11
N GLY A 100 4.54 12.14 -12.53
CA GLY A 100 4.50 12.28 -11.08
C GLY A 100 3.43 11.45 -10.43
N ALA A 101 2.37 11.14 -11.12
CA ALA A 101 1.21 10.47 -10.55
C ALA A 101 1.50 9.08 -10.02
N LEU A 102 2.54 8.44 -10.52
CA LEU A 102 2.91 7.08 -10.12
C LEU A 102 4.11 7.03 -9.19
N ALA A 103 4.65 8.15 -8.87
CA ALA A 103 5.83 8.22 -8.04
C ALA A 103 5.54 7.92 -6.56
#